data_e79dbe46bcd4e6ebad1e97a648a5dc58
#
_entry.id   e79dbe46bcd4e6ebad1e97a648a5dc58
#
_cell.length_a   1.000
_cell.length_b   1.000
_cell.length_c   1.000
_cell.angle_alpha   90.00
_cell.angle_beta   90.00
_cell.angle_gamma   90.00
#
_symmetry.space_group_name_H-M   'P 1'
#
loop_
_entity.id
_entity.type
_entity.pdbx_description
1 polymer ?
#
loop_
_entity_poly.entity_id
_entity_poly.type
_entity_poly.pdbx_seq_one_letter_code
_entity_poly.pdbx_strand_id
1 'polypeptide(L)'
;MAISPSRIAAYDCLFAIDSGTAFSADALASVEPGLSEKDRGLCHELVLGSLRRQIYLDRLMAKFAGAKKLDRAVRVALRLGAYQLLFLDRVPAFSAINESVELVRKAKKASATGFVNAILRRITRESIEIAFADEIDRVSVETSHPRWLLERWVNELGQDRAFSLAAANNAEPPLAFRPTARSSGVELEDVGRPSRHVGGCRMGTGISGQLLELERAGEIYFQDEASQLVASAVRASDGESIIDICAAPGSKTGTLPVSSDRLVVAGDVSWPRLVTLRSNLEHQGVVDITLCQYDAEVELPFADSTFDVVIVDAPCSGTGTIRHNPEIRYKLNEADFLRHSSKQLKIALNASKILKKGGRLIYSTCSIERGENEDVIDRLLRLRPELGVTRPTVDDRFVTSEGFARTFPDRDDMDGFFIAQLTRTP
;
A
#
# COMPACT_ATOMS: atom_id res chain seq x y z
N MET A 1 -22.38 -19.98 21.81
CA MET A 1 -21.43 -18.98 22.29
C MET A 1 -21.60 -17.71 21.44
N ALA A 2 -21.43 -16.53 22.03
CA ALA A 2 -21.40 -15.30 21.24
C ALA A 2 -20.09 -15.25 20.44
N ILE A 3 -20.14 -14.74 19.20
CA ILE A 3 -18.94 -14.52 18.38
C ILE A 3 -18.25 -13.27 18.91
N SER A 4 -16.90 -13.29 19.00
CA SER A 4 -16.13 -12.11 19.43
C SER A 4 -16.26 -10.94 18.44
N PRO A 5 -16.28 -9.69 18.93
CA PRO A 5 -16.37 -8.50 18.07
C PRO A 5 -15.28 -8.47 16.99
N SER A 6 -14.04 -8.81 17.34
CA SER A 6 -12.90 -8.86 16.41
C SER A 6 -13.13 -9.83 15.24
N ARG A 7 -13.72 -11.00 15.47
CA ARG A 7 -13.98 -11.98 14.41
C ARG A 7 -15.16 -11.61 13.54
N ILE A 8 -16.19 -10.98 14.09
CA ILE A 8 -17.29 -10.42 13.29
C ILE A 8 -16.74 -9.35 12.35
N ALA A 9 -16.00 -8.39 12.89
CA ALA A 9 -15.41 -7.30 12.12
C ALA A 9 -14.47 -7.83 11.04
N ALA A 10 -13.57 -8.76 11.38
CA ALA A 10 -12.65 -9.38 10.42
C ALA A 10 -13.39 -10.13 9.30
N TYR A 11 -14.46 -10.86 9.63
CA TYR A 11 -15.29 -11.52 8.64
C TYR A 11 -15.98 -10.53 7.68
N ASP A 12 -16.55 -9.45 8.22
CA ASP A 12 -17.23 -8.43 7.43
C ASP A 12 -16.22 -7.69 6.50
N CYS A 13 -15.01 -7.35 7.00
CA CYS A 13 -13.91 -6.81 6.20
C CYS A 13 -13.50 -7.75 5.06
N LEU A 14 -13.18 -9.01 5.39
CA LEU A 14 -12.77 -10.01 4.39
C LEU A 14 -13.87 -10.27 3.35
N PHE A 15 -15.13 -10.24 3.76
CA PHE A 15 -16.27 -10.37 2.85
C PHE A 15 -16.37 -9.18 1.87
N ALA A 16 -16.19 -7.95 2.36
CA ALA A 16 -16.16 -6.75 1.53
C ALA A 16 -14.99 -6.76 0.55
N ILE A 17 -13.79 -7.16 1.01
CA ILE A 17 -12.59 -7.26 0.16
C ILE A 17 -12.77 -8.34 -0.92
N ASP A 18 -13.26 -9.54 -0.56
CA ASP A 18 -13.50 -10.66 -1.50
C ASP A 18 -14.64 -10.36 -2.49
N SER A 19 -15.56 -9.46 -2.13
CA SER A 19 -16.60 -8.96 -3.07
C SER A 19 -16.10 -7.87 -4.01
N GLY A 20 -14.91 -7.30 -3.78
CA GLY A 20 -14.34 -6.21 -4.56
C GLY A 20 -14.85 -4.83 -4.18
N THR A 21 -15.66 -4.70 -3.10
CA THR A 21 -16.29 -3.43 -2.69
C THR A 21 -15.40 -2.54 -1.84
N ALA A 22 -14.30 -3.08 -1.25
CA ALA A 22 -13.37 -2.31 -0.43
C ALA A 22 -11.93 -2.78 -0.61
N PHE A 23 -10.97 -1.93 -0.23
CA PHE A 23 -9.59 -2.32 0.09
C PHE A 23 -9.45 -2.59 1.59
N SER A 24 -8.37 -3.26 2.00
CA SER A 24 -8.18 -3.64 3.40
C SER A 24 -8.13 -2.44 4.33
N ALA A 25 -7.45 -1.36 3.93
CA ALA A 25 -7.35 -0.14 4.71
C ALA A 25 -8.74 0.48 4.98
N ASP A 26 -9.57 0.63 3.93
CA ASP A 26 -10.92 1.22 4.06
C ASP A 26 -11.85 0.31 4.89
N ALA A 27 -11.77 -1.01 4.65
CA ALA A 27 -12.58 -1.98 5.38
C ALA A 27 -12.24 -1.98 6.88
N LEU A 28 -10.95 -1.99 7.24
CA LEU A 28 -10.50 -1.92 8.62
C LEU A 28 -10.90 -0.61 9.29
N ALA A 29 -10.63 0.54 8.65
CA ALA A 29 -11.00 1.85 9.18
C ALA A 29 -12.51 1.98 9.47
N SER A 30 -13.36 1.33 8.66
CA SER A 30 -14.82 1.36 8.85
C SER A 30 -15.32 0.64 10.10
N VAL A 31 -14.58 -0.38 10.60
CA VAL A 31 -14.98 -1.19 11.76
C VAL A 31 -14.26 -0.81 13.06
N GLU A 32 -13.10 -0.17 12.97
CA GLU A 32 -12.27 0.21 14.13
C GLU A 32 -13.00 1.02 15.21
N PRO A 33 -13.86 2.02 14.88
CA PRO A 33 -14.55 2.81 15.91
C PRO A 33 -15.43 1.98 16.85
N GLY A 34 -15.89 0.81 16.39
CA GLY A 34 -16.74 -0.12 17.16
C GLY A 34 -15.97 -1.16 17.98
N LEU A 35 -14.63 -1.16 17.94
CA LEU A 35 -13.80 -2.18 18.57
C LEU A 35 -12.98 -1.62 19.74
N SER A 36 -12.79 -2.44 20.78
CA SER A 36 -11.78 -2.18 21.80
C SER A 36 -10.38 -2.26 21.19
N GLU A 37 -9.37 -1.64 21.82
CA GLU A 37 -7.98 -1.67 21.35
C GLU A 37 -7.47 -3.11 21.12
N LYS A 38 -7.76 -4.02 22.05
CA LYS A 38 -7.41 -5.44 21.93
C LYS A 38 -8.12 -6.11 20.75
N ASP A 39 -9.39 -5.80 20.51
CA ASP A 39 -10.14 -6.36 19.40
C ASP A 39 -9.69 -5.81 18.05
N ARG A 40 -9.22 -4.54 17.98
CA ARG A 40 -8.63 -3.95 16.76
C ARG A 40 -7.39 -4.72 16.35
N GLY A 41 -6.43 -4.94 17.27
CA GLY A 41 -5.21 -5.68 16.97
C GLY A 41 -5.50 -7.08 16.42
N LEU A 42 -6.42 -7.83 17.05
CA LEU A 42 -6.83 -9.14 16.54
C LEU A 42 -7.57 -9.04 15.21
N CYS A 43 -8.43 -8.06 15.01
CA CYS A 43 -9.13 -7.84 13.74
C CYS A 43 -8.15 -7.60 12.59
N HIS A 44 -7.17 -6.71 12.78
CA HIS A 44 -6.10 -6.44 11.82
C HIS A 44 -5.32 -7.71 11.46
N GLU A 45 -4.88 -8.45 12.48
CA GLU A 45 -4.15 -9.71 12.28
C GLU A 45 -4.96 -10.72 11.49
N LEU A 46 -6.25 -10.88 11.82
CA LEU A 46 -7.15 -11.80 11.13
C LEU A 46 -7.39 -11.42 9.67
N VAL A 47 -7.56 -10.14 9.38
CA VAL A 47 -7.78 -9.64 8.01
C VAL A 47 -6.52 -9.75 7.19
N LEU A 48 -5.44 -9.09 7.60
CA LEU A 48 -4.20 -9.03 6.83
C LEU A 48 -3.52 -10.38 6.72
N GLY A 49 -3.51 -11.16 7.80
CA GLY A 49 -2.94 -12.50 7.82
C GLY A 49 -3.71 -13.47 6.91
N SER A 50 -5.05 -13.44 6.94
CA SER A 50 -5.87 -14.25 6.02
C SER A 50 -5.62 -13.89 4.56
N LEU A 51 -5.44 -12.60 4.25
CA LEU A 51 -5.10 -12.14 2.90
C LEU A 51 -3.69 -12.56 2.49
N ARG A 52 -2.69 -12.43 3.37
CA ARG A 52 -1.30 -12.88 3.10
C ARG A 52 -1.21 -14.37 2.82
N ARG A 53 -2.16 -15.18 3.29
CA ARG A 53 -2.18 -16.63 3.15
C ARG A 53 -3.32 -17.16 2.27
N GLN A 54 -4.01 -16.30 1.53
CA GLN A 54 -5.27 -16.64 0.87
C GLN A 54 -5.15 -17.82 -0.10
N ILE A 55 -4.16 -17.85 -0.99
CA ILE A 55 -3.97 -18.94 -1.96
C ILE A 55 -3.59 -20.24 -1.24
N TYR A 56 -2.72 -20.15 -0.24
CA TYR A 56 -2.36 -21.31 0.60
C TYR A 56 -3.60 -21.90 1.28
N LEU A 57 -4.41 -21.07 1.91
CA LEU A 57 -5.64 -21.48 2.58
C LEU A 57 -6.64 -22.09 1.59
N ASP A 58 -6.79 -21.50 0.41
CA ASP A 58 -7.68 -22.02 -0.63
C ASP A 58 -7.20 -23.38 -1.16
N ARG A 59 -5.90 -23.55 -1.42
CA ARG A 59 -5.31 -24.82 -1.86
C ARG A 59 -5.51 -25.91 -0.80
N LEU A 60 -5.30 -25.55 0.46
CA LEU A 60 -5.54 -26.45 1.60
C LEU A 60 -7.01 -26.87 1.68
N MET A 61 -7.94 -25.91 1.62
CA MET A 61 -9.37 -26.21 1.70
C MET A 61 -9.84 -27.05 0.52
N ALA A 62 -9.32 -26.85 -0.69
CA ALA A 62 -9.65 -27.66 -1.86
C ALA A 62 -9.31 -29.14 -1.66
N LYS A 63 -8.24 -29.46 -0.91
CA LYS A 63 -7.90 -30.85 -0.55
C LYS A 63 -9.01 -31.54 0.25
N PHE A 64 -9.72 -30.78 1.10
CA PHE A 64 -10.77 -31.32 1.96
C PHE A 64 -12.19 -31.15 1.38
N ALA A 65 -12.43 -30.10 0.62
CA ALA A 65 -13.74 -29.78 0.06
C ALA A 65 -13.99 -30.41 -1.32
N GLY A 66 -12.93 -30.91 -1.98
CA GLY A 66 -12.97 -31.32 -3.39
C GLY A 66 -13.18 -30.12 -4.33
N ALA A 67 -13.54 -30.38 -5.58
CA ALA A 67 -13.69 -29.37 -6.63
C ALA A 67 -14.98 -28.51 -6.51
N LYS A 68 -15.70 -28.56 -5.39
CA LYS A 68 -16.93 -27.79 -5.21
C LYS A 68 -16.64 -26.29 -5.10
N LYS A 69 -17.33 -25.49 -5.90
CA LYS A 69 -17.31 -24.02 -5.76
C LYS A 69 -18.02 -23.65 -4.44
N LEU A 70 -17.26 -23.12 -3.49
CA LEU A 70 -17.79 -22.66 -2.21
C LEU A 70 -18.55 -21.34 -2.36
N ASP A 71 -19.66 -21.21 -1.65
CA ASP A 71 -20.30 -19.90 -1.44
C ASP A 71 -19.31 -18.93 -0.78
N ARG A 72 -19.35 -17.65 -1.17
CA ARG A 72 -18.41 -16.62 -0.67
C ARG A 72 -18.41 -16.56 0.87
N ALA A 73 -19.58 -16.50 1.49
CA ALA A 73 -19.69 -16.41 2.94
C ALA A 73 -19.04 -17.62 3.65
N VAL A 74 -19.20 -18.80 3.08
CA VAL A 74 -18.61 -20.05 3.60
C VAL A 74 -17.09 -20.05 3.40
N ARG A 75 -16.61 -19.62 2.23
CA ARG A 75 -15.19 -19.54 1.92
C ARG A 75 -14.46 -18.58 2.85
N VAL A 76 -15.01 -17.38 3.07
CA VAL A 76 -14.43 -16.38 3.98
C VAL A 76 -14.37 -16.91 5.41
N ALA A 77 -15.43 -17.54 5.92
CA ALA A 77 -15.43 -18.13 7.24
C ALA A 77 -14.42 -19.28 7.39
N LEU A 78 -14.25 -20.10 6.34
CA LEU A 78 -13.25 -21.16 6.30
C LEU A 78 -11.83 -20.61 6.30
N ARG A 79 -11.53 -19.59 5.46
CA ARG A 79 -10.22 -18.91 5.44
C ARG A 79 -9.89 -18.37 6.83
N LEU A 80 -10.82 -17.64 7.44
CA LEU A 80 -10.65 -17.04 8.76
C LEU A 80 -10.43 -18.12 9.85
N GLY A 81 -11.18 -19.22 9.82
CA GLY A 81 -11.01 -20.33 10.74
C GLY A 81 -9.68 -21.05 10.55
N ALA A 82 -9.35 -21.39 9.30
CA ALA A 82 -8.09 -22.07 8.95
C ALA A 82 -6.86 -21.23 9.28
N TYR A 83 -6.90 -19.92 9.00
CA TYR A 83 -5.83 -19.00 9.38
C TYR A 83 -5.54 -19.03 10.88
N GLN A 84 -6.58 -18.94 11.72
CA GLN A 84 -6.44 -19.00 13.17
C GLN A 84 -5.84 -20.33 13.66
N LEU A 85 -6.25 -21.45 13.05
CA LEU A 85 -5.78 -22.78 13.43
C LEU A 85 -4.33 -23.05 13.06
N LEU A 86 -3.82 -22.42 11.97
CA LEU A 86 -2.52 -22.73 11.40
C LEU A 86 -1.45 -21.70 11.75
N PHE A 87 -1.84 -20.47 12.04
CA PHE A 87 -0.91 -19.35 12.15
C PHE A 87 -1.01 -18.56 13.47
N LEU A 88 -2.01 -18.87 14.34
CA LEU A 88 -2.18 -18.16 15.61
C LEU A 88 -2.10 -19.12 16.80
N ASP A 89 -0.94 -19.23 17.42
CA ASP A 89 -0.68 -20.13 18.54
C ASP A 89 -1.51 -19.82 19.79
N ARG A 90 -1.90 -18.55 19.98
CA ARG A 90 -2.65 -18.10 21.16
C ARG A 90 -4.16 -18.27 21.05
N VAL A 91 -4.67 -18.73 19.90
CA VAL A 91 -6.10 -18.91 19.68
C VAL A 91 -6.46 -20.38 19.93
N PRO A 92 -7.33 -20.70 20.92
CA PRO A 92 -7.75 -22.05 21.14
C PRO A 92 -8.52 -22.62 19.94
N ALA A 93 -8.14 -23.82 19.48
CA ALA A 93 -8.72 -24.45 18.28
C ALA A 93 -10.25 -24.56 18.34
N PHE A 94 -10.81 -24.88 19.51
CA PHE A 94 -12.26 -24.96 19.67
C PHE A 94 -12.96 -23.62 19.43
N SER A 95 -12.33 -22.50 19.84
CA SER A 95 -12.87 -21.16 19.64
C SER A 95 -12.86 -20.80 18.16
N ALA A 96 -11.72 -21.01 17.47
CA ALA A 96 -11.60 -20.76 16.04
C ALA A 96 -12.66 -21.54 15.23
N ILE A 97 -12.88 -22.82 15.55
CA ILE A 97 -13.86 -23.67 14.87
C ILE A 97 -15.29 -23.20 15.16
N ASN A 98 -15.64 -23.05 16.43
CA ASN A 98 -17.01 -22.73 16.83
C ASN A 98 -17.44 -21.37 16.31
N GLU A 99 -16.60 -20.34 16.44
CA GLU A 99 -16.93 -18.99 15.98
C GLU A 99 -17.01 -18.92 14.45
N SER A 100 -16.18 -19.68 13.70
CA SER A 100 -16.32 -19.77 12.24
C SER A 100 -17.65 -20.43 11.82
N VAL A 101 -18.10 -21.44 12.54
CA VAL A 101 -19.43 -22.06 12.33
C VAL A 101 -20.56 -21.06 12.60
N GLU A 102 -20.46 -20.28 13.67
CA GLU A 102 -21.45 -19.25 14.00
C GLU A 102 -21.46 -18.09 12.99
N LEU A 103 -20.30 -17.70 12.44
CA LEU A 103 -20.22 -16.71 11.35
C LEU A 103 -21.01 -17.18 10.12
N VAL A 104 -20.90 -18.45 9.75
CA VAL A 104 -21.67 -19.03 8.63
C VAL A 104 -23.17 -19.03 8.95
N ARG A 105 -23.57 -19.29 10.20
CA ARG A 105 -24.96 -19.20 10.62
C ARG A 105 -25.49 -17.77 10.58
N LYS A 106 -24.70 -16.79 11.07
CA LYS A 106 -24.99 -15.35 10.99
C LYS A 106 -25.18 -14.90 9.55
N ALA A 107 -24.37 -15.42 8.63
CA ALA A 107 -24.47 -15.16 7.18
C ALA A 107 -25.66 -15.86 6.49
N LYS A 108 -26.60 -16.46 7.27
CA LYS A 108 -27.77 -17.18 6.78
C LYS A 108 -27.44 -18.40 5.89
N LYS A 109 -26.30 -19.04 6.13
CA LYS A 109 -25.84 -20.27 5.44
C LYS A 109 -25.84 -21.46 6.40
N ALA A 110 -26.89 -21.62 7.21
CA ALA A 110 -26.96 -22.63 8.27
C ALA A 110 -26.73 -24.07 7.78
N SER A 111 -27.13 -24.39 6.53
CA SER A 111 -26.89 -25.71 5.93
C SER A 111 -25.42 -26.06 5.74
N ALA A 112 -24.51 -25.06 5.71
CA ALA A 112 -23.07 -25.25 5.55
C ALA A 112 -22.33 -25.40 6.90
N THR A 113 -22.98 -25.23 8.05
CA THR A 113 -22.31 -25.25 9.37
C THR A 113 -21.62 -26.59 9.66
N GLY A 114 -22.29 -27.71 9.36
CA GLY A 114 -21.67 -29.04 9.49
C GLY A 114 -20.45 -29.24 8.61
N PHE A 115 -20.51 -28.74 7.39
CA PHE A 115 -19.40 -28.78 6.44
C PHE A 115 -18.19 -27.96 6.93
N VAL A 116 -18.40 -26.73 7.38
CA VAL A 116 -17.34 -25.85 7.93
C VAL A 116 -16.70 -26.50 9.16
N ASN A 117 -17.51 -27.01 10.09
CA ASN A 117 -17.01 -27.71 11.27
C ASN A 117 -16.17 -28.94 10.89
N ALA A 118 -16.63 -29.75 9.93
CA ALA A 118 -15.89 -30.93 9.47
C ALA A 118 -14.53 -30.59 8.88
N ILE A 119 -14.47 -29.60 7.98
CA ILE A 119 -13.19 -29.16 7.36
C ILE A 119 -12.23 -28.63 8.41
N LEU A 120 -12.66 -27.70 9.28
CA LEU A 120 -11.77 -27.10 10.28
C LEU A 120 -11.26 -28.13 11.29
N ARG A 121 -12.09 -29.13 11.67
CA ARG A 121 -11.64 -30.27 12.52
C ARG A 121 -10.64 -31.17 11.80
N ARG A 122 -10.75 -31.34 10.49
CA ARG A 122 -9.77 -32.12 9.72
C ARG A 122 -8.41 -31.40 9.68
N ILE A 123 -8.41 -30.08 9.50
CA ILE A 123 -7.18 -29.25 9.54
C ILE A 123 -6.42 -29.43 10.87
N THR A 124 -7.11 -29.65 12.00
CA THR A 124 -6.44 -29.85 13.30
C THR A 124 -5.93 -31.27 13.54
N ARG A 125 -6.34 -32.26 12.74
CA ARG A 125 -6.07 -33.68 13.00
C ARG A 125 -5.19 -34.35 11.94
N GLU A 126 -5.24 -33.87 10.71
CA GLU A 126 -4.56 -34.49 9.58
C GLU A 126 -3.27 -33.76 9.26
N SER A 127 -2.21 -34.50 8.95
CA SER A 127 -1.00 -33.93 8.36
C SER A 127 -1.32 -33.39 6.96
N ILE A 128 -0.88 -32.18 6.70
CA ILE A 128 -1.25 -31.47 5.48
C ILE A 128 -0.04 -31.47 4.56
N GLU A 129 -0.08 -32.35 3.56
CA GLU A 129 0.84 -32.30 2.43
C GLU A 129 0.14 -31.65 1.23
N ILE A 130 0.70 -30.54 0.73
CA ILE A 130 0.24 -29.89 -0.50
C ILE A 130 1.18 -30.33 -1.62
N ALA A 131 0.62 -30.93 -2.67
CA ALA A 131 1.38 -31.23 -3.87
C ALA A 131 1.50 -29.99 -4.76
N PHE A 132 2.69 -29.80 -5.32
CA PHE A 132 3.03 -28.70 -6.20
C PHE A 132 3.37 -29.23 -7.60
N ALA A 133 3.00 -28.50 -8.65
CA ALA A 133 3.28 -28.88 -10.03
C ALA A 133 4.75 -28.62 -10.41
N ASP A 134 5.29 -27.52 -9.92
CA ASP A 134 6.67 -27.08 -10.13
C ASP A 134 7.07 -26.08 -9.03
N GLU A 135 8.28 -25.55 -9.12
CA GLU A 135 8.85 -24.61 -8.13
C GLU A 135 8.09 -23.28 -8.08
N ILE A 136 7.61 -22.78 -9.21
CA ILE A 136 6.78 -21.55 -9.25
C ILE A 136 5.44 -21.80 -8.58
N ASP A 137 4.79 -22.95 -8.81
CA ASP A 137 3.54 -23.31 -8.11
C ASP A 137 3.77 -23.42 -6.60
N ARG A 138 4.88 -24.01 -6.17
CA ARG A 138 5.27 -24.09 -4.76
C ARG A 138 5.34 -22.69 -4.13
N VAL A 139 6.14 -21.81 -4.70
CA VAL A 139 6.31 -20.45 -4.17
C VAL A 139 5.00 -19.65 -4.28
N SER A 140 4.24 -19.79 -5.38
CA SER A 140 2.91 -19.19 -5.54
C SER A 140 1.99 -19.54 -4.38
N VAL A 141 1.91 -20.81 -4.02
CA VAL A 141 1.04 -21.27 -2.94
C VAL A 141 1.58 -20.84 -1.57
N GLU A 142 2.85 -21.08 -1.29
CA GLU A 142 3.47 -20.81 0.01
C GLU A 142 3.48 -19.30 0.35
N THR A 143 3.71 -18.45 -0.65
CA THR A 143 3.71 -16.99 -0.48
C THR A 143 2.38 -16.34 -0.84
N SER A 144 1.42 -17.13 -1.32
CA SER A 144 0.10 -16.66 -1.73
C SER A 144 0.13 -15.55 -2.78
N HIS A 145 1.04 -15.65 -3.76
CA HIS A 145 1.05 -14.79 -4.95
C HIS A 145 0.45 -15.52 -6.14
N PRO A 146 -0.42 -14.90 -6.95
CA PRO A 146 -0.90 -15.50 -8.19
C PRO A 146 0.27 -15.95 -9.08
N ARG A 147 0.20 -17.16 -9.64
CA ARG A 147 1.27 -17.75 -10.45
C ARG A 147 1.72 -16.80 -11.58
N TRP A 148 0.77 -16.18 -12.30
CA TRP A 148 1.06 -15.26 -13.39
C TRP A 148 1.91 -14.05 -12.93
N LEU A 149 1.68 -13.55 -11.70
CA LEU A 149 2.44 -12.42 -11.15
C LEU A 149 3.87 -12.84 -10.81
N LEU A 150 4.06 -14.05 -10.24
CA LEU A 150 5.40 -14.59 -10.02
C LEU A 150 6.15 -14.85 -11.31
N GLU A 151 5.49 -15.44 -12.32
CA GLU A 151 6.09 -15.67 -13.64
C GLU A 151 6.54 -14.35 -14.28
N ARG A 152 5.75 -13.30 -14.16
CA ARG A 152 6.12 -11.96 -14.58
C ARG A 152 7.38 -11.46 -13.86
N TRP A 153 7.44 -11.58 -12.54
CA TRP A 153 8.61 -11.15 -11.76
C TRP A 153 9.84 -12.03 -12.03
N VAL A 154 9.66 -13.33 -12.25
CA VAL A 154 10.77 -14.22 -12.68
C VAL A 154 11.37 -13.77 -14.01
N ASN A 155 10.53 -13.40 -14.97
CA ASN A 155 10.99 -12.92 -16.27
C ASN A 155 11.71 -11.56 -16.18
N GLU A 156 11.31 -10.69 -15.26
CA GLU A 156 11.86 -9.33 -15.14
C GLU A 156 13.07 -9.26 -14.20
N LEU A 157 13.04 -9.97 -13.07
CA LEU A 157 14.02 -9.86 -11.99
C LEU A 157 14.93 -11.07 -11.85
N GLY A 158 14.61 -12.18 -12.53
CA GLY A 158 15.20 -13.50 -12.29
C GLY A 158 14.54 -14.24 -11.12
N GLN A 159 14.68 -15.57 -11.13
CA GLN A 159 13.96 -16.48 -10.23
C GLN A 159 14.24 -16.19 -8.74
N ASP A 160 15.51 -16.14 -8.36
CA ASP A 160 15.91 -16.00 -6.95
C ASP A 160 15.36 -14.71 -6.34
N ARG A 161 15.43 -13.63 -7.09
CA ARG A 161 14.96 -12.33 -6.63
C ARG A 161 13.43 -12.25 -6.60
N ALA A 162 12.74 -12.80 -7.58
CA ALA A 162 11.28 -12.87 -7.58
C ALA A 162 10.75 -13.64 -6.37
N PHE A 163 11.41 -14.73 -6.00
CA PHE A 163 11.03 -15.53 -4.83
C PHE A 163 11.35 -14.83 -3.50
N SER A 164 12.49 -14.15 -3.42
CA SER A 164 12.83 -13.29 -2.27
C SER A 164 11.81 -12.18 -2.06
N LEU A 165 11.43 -11.49 -3.13
CA LEU A 165 10.42 -10.44 -3.12
C LEU A 165 9.04 -10.97 -2.68
N ALA A 166 8.62 -12.12 -3.19
CA ALA A 166 7.37 -12.75 -2.78
C ALA A 166 7.36 -13.13 -1.29
N ALA A 167 8.49 -13.59 -0.77
CA ALA A 167 8.65 -13.87 0.66
C ALA A 167 8.60 -12.57 1.49
N ALA A 168 9.32 -11.52 1.08
CA ALA A 168 9.36 -10.22 1.75
C ALA A 168 7.97 -9.54 1.80
N ASN A 169 7.15 -9.71 0.76
CA ASN A 169 5.77 -9.20 0.73
C ASN A 169 4.84 -9.85 1.78
N ASN A 170 5.25 -10.95 2.39
CA ASN A 170 4.50 -11.60 3.47
C ASN A 170 5.07 -11.29 4.87
N ALA A 171 6.22 -10.63 4.95
CA ALA A 171 6.73 -10.13 6.21
C ALA A 171 5.87 -8.98 6.73
N GLU A 172 5.87 -8.80 8.05
CA GLU A 172 5.29 -7.61 8.65
C GLU A 172 6.14 -6.39 8.30
N PRO A 173 5.52 -5.31 7.75
CA PRO A 173 6.27 -4.13 7.39
C PRO A 173 6.83 -3.44 8.64
N PRO A 174 8.05 -2.86 8.60
CA PRO A 174 8.56 -2.04 9.67
C PRO A 174 7.62 -0.86 9.96
N LEU A 175 7.43 -0.55 11.24
CA LEU A 175 6.66 0.61 11.63
C LEU A 175 7.49 1.87 11.41
N ALA A 176 7.07 2.70 10.46
CA ALA A 176 7.69 3.98 10.18
C ALA A 176 6.71 5.13 10.39
N PHE A 177 7.21 6.25 10.91
CA PHE A 177 6.45 7.47 11.11
C PHE A 177 7.34 8.71 10.97
N ARG A 178 6.75 9.87 10.89
CA ARG A 178 7.46 11.15 10.86
C ARG A 178 6.81 12.17 11.77
N PRO A 179 7.56 13.16 12.27
CA PRO A 179 6.98 14.33 12.87
C PRO A 179 6.16 15.13 11.86
N THR A 180 5.23 15.92 12.36
CA THR A 180 4.40 16.85 11.58
C THR A 180 4.72 18.31 11.97
N ALA A 181 4.00 19.26 11.40
CA ALA A 181 4.12 20.67 11.81
C ALA A 181 3.63 20.92 13.25
N ARG A 182 2.91 19.98 13.87
CA ARG A 182 2.45 20.06 15.26
C ARG A 182 3.44 19.50 16.29
N SER A 183 4.54 18.88 15.86
CA SER A 183 5.50 18.17 16.73
C SER A 183 6.43 19.10 17.53
N SER A 184 6.18 20.41 17.60
CA SER A 184 7.06 21.32 18.33
C SER A 184 7.10 20.97 19.82
N GLY A 185 8.31 20.64 20.32
CA GLY A 185 8.55 20.29 21.72
C GLY A 185 8.30 18.82 22.10
N VAL A 186 8.00 17.94 21.11
CA VAL A 186 7.83 16.50 21.36
C VAL A 186 9.17 15.79 21.29
N GLU A 187 9.53 15.08 22.37
CA GLU A 187 10.68 14.18 22.40
C GLU A 187 10.28 12.85 21.75
N LEU A 188 10.83 12.58 20.55
CA LEU A 188 10.51 11.37 19.79
C LEU A 188 11.54 10.25 19.97
N GLU A 189 12.61 10.49 20.73
CA GLU A 189 13.68 9.51 20.99
C GLU A 189 13.16 8.25 21.69
N ASP A 190 12.22 8.41 22.60
CA ASP A 190 11.66 7.30 23.39
C ASP A 190 10.67 6.42 22.60
N VAL A 191 10.13 6.92 21.49
CA VAL A 191 9.09 6.22 20.71
C VAL A 191 9.58 5.67 19.38
N GLY A 192 10.76 6.08 18.91
CA GLY A 192 11.34 5.56 17.68
C GLY A 192 12.74 6.07 17.38
N ARG A 193 13.58 5.20 16.86
CA ARG A 193 14.94 5.55 16.41
C ARG A 193 14.91 6.30 15.07
N PRO A 194 15.83 7.21 14.78
CA PRO A 194 15.97 7.79 13.44
C PRO A 194 16.20 6.73 12.39
N SER A 195 15.61 6.92 11.21
CA SER A 195 15.97 6.16 10.03
C SER A 195 17.43 6.42 9.64
N ARG A 196 18.07 5.42 9.05
CA ARG A 196 19.43 5.54 8.52
C ARG A 196 19.48 6.23 7.15
N HIS A 197 18.35 6.28 6.44
CA HIS A 197 18.30 6.63 5.03
C HIS A 197 17.43 7.83 4.73
N VAL A 198 16.45 8.12 5.56
CA VAL A 198 15.49 9.20 5.33
C VAL A 198 15.48 10.15 6.50
N GLY A 199 15.92 11.39 6.26
CA GLY A 199 15.91 12.45 7.27
C GLY A 199 14.48 12.74 7.74
N GLY A 200 14.29 12.86 9.05
CA GLY A 200 12.97 13.08 9.66
C GLY A 200 12.13 11.81 9.84
N CYS A 201 12.47 10.70 9.17
CA CYS A 201 11.81 9.42 9.38
C CYS A 201 12.25 8.76 10.69
N ARG A 202 11.30 8.19 11.41
CA ARG A 202 11.49 7.41 12.64
C ARG A 202 10.99 5.99 12.47
N MET A 203 11.75 5.02 13.02
CA MET A 203 11.44 3.60 13.01
C MET A 203 11.03 3.16 14.40
N GLY A 204 9.76 2.76 14.55
CA GLY A 204 9.22 2.23 15.81
C GLY A 204 9.51 0.74 15.98
N THR A 205 9.44 0.25 17.20
CA THR A 205 9.58 -1.20 17.53
C THR A 205 8.21 -1.90 17.59
N GLY A 206 7.13 -1.15 17.44
CA GLY A 206 5.74 -1.62 17.51
C GLY A 206 4.80 -0.48 17.85
N ILE A 207 3.51 -0.67 17.64
CA ILE A 207 2.48 0.32 17.99
C ILE A 207 2.30 0.32 19.53
N SER A 208 2.62 1.44 20.17
CA SER A 208 2.40 1.67 21.59
C SER A 208 1.25 2.66 21.84
N GLY A 209 0.69 2.67 23.06
CA GLY A 209 -0.31 3.66 23.45
C GLY A 209 0.18 5.09 23.25
N GLN A 210 1.45 5.37 23.58
CA GLN A 210 2.08 6.68 23.38
C GLN A 210 2.12 7.08 21.89
N LEU A 211 2.51 6.17 20.98
CA LEU A 211 2.49 6.46 19.54
C LEU A 211 1.08 6.76 19.03
N LEU A 212 0.08 6.05 19.52
CA LEU A 212 -1.32 6.30 19.15
C LEU A 212 -1.84 7.65 19.71
N GLU A 213 -1.38 8.06 20.87
CA GLU A 213 -1.71 9.39 21.44
C GLU A 213 -1.08 10.51 20.60
N LEU A 214 0.19 10.39 20.23
CA LEU A 214 0.89 11.34 19.36
C LEU A 214 0.23 11.44 17.97
N GLU A 215 -0.16 10.31 17.40
CA GLU A 215 -0.88 10.28 16.11
C GLU A 215 -2.24 10.98 16.22
N ARG A 216 -3.04 10.68 17.26
CA ARG A 216 -4.34 11.35 17.50
C ARG A 216 -4.21 12.85 17.74
N ALA A 217 -3.11 13.28 18.35
CA ALA A 217 -2.80 14.71 18.52
C ALA A 217 -2.34 15.37 17.20
N GLY A 218 -2.08 14.58 16.17
CA GLY A 218 -1.54 15.05 14.91
C GLY A 218 -0.05 15.41 14.96
N GLU A 219 0.66 15.01 16.01
CA GLU A 219 2.08 15.31 16.22
C GLU A 219 2.99 14.40 15.42
N ILE A 220 2.54 13.18 15.11
CA ILE A 220 3.20 12.26 14.18
C ILE A 220 2.24 11.81 13.09
N TYR A 221 2.81 11.32 11.99
CA TYR A 221 2.08 10.71 10.90
C TYR A 221 2.73 9.39 10.50
N PHE A 222 1.96 8.30 10.55
CA PHE A 222 2.44 6.99 10.09
C PHE A 222 2.59 6.98 8.58
N GLN A 223 3.78 6.71 8.10
CA GLN A 223 4.11 6.68 6.69
C GLN A 223 5.31 5.78 6.45
N ASP A 224 5.22 4.86 5.48
CA ASP A 224 6.35 4.00 5.12
C ASP A 224 7.59 4.82 4.74
N GLU A 225 8.76 4.31 5.09
CA GLU A 225 10.04 4.99 4.88
C GLU A 225 10.29 5.30 3.41
N ALA A 226 9.93 4.40 2.47
CA ALA A 226 10.08 4.67 1.03
C ALA A 226 9.13 5.77 0.55
N SER A 227 7.92 5.87 1.10
CA SER A 227 7.02 7.00 0.81
C SER A 227 7.58 8.33 1.31
N GLN A 228 8.25 8.33 2.47
CA GLN A 228 8.98 9.50 2.99
C GLN A 228 10.22 9.82 2.15
N LEU A 229 10.90 8.81 1.58
CA LEU A 229 12.02 9.00 0.65
C LEU A 229 11.57 9.79 -0.59
N VAL A 230 10.39 9.46 -1.17
CA VAL A 230 9.82 10.25 -2.29
C VAL A 230 9.64 11.71 -1.90
N ALA A 231 9.04 11.96 -0.74
CA ALA A 231 8.82 13.32 -0.24
C ALA A 231 10.15 14.06 -0.01
N SER A 232 11.18 13.38 0.50
CA SER A 232 12.51 13.95 0.72
C SER A 232 13.26 14.32 -0.56
N ALA A 233 12.91 13.68 -1.69
CA ALA A 233 13.44 14.03 -3.01
C ALA A 233 12.88 15.36 -3.53
N VAL A 234 11.74 15.81 -3.00
CA VAL A 234 11.15 17.10 -3.35
C VAL A 234 11.90 18.21 -2.65
N ARG A 235 12.84 18.83 -3.35
CA ARG A 235 13.58 20.00 -2.87
C ARG A 235 13.01 21.25 -3.53
N ALA A 236 12.69 22.25 -2.75
CA ALA A 236 12.23 23.54 -3.24
C ALA A 236 12.96 24.68 -2.53
N SER A 237 13.50 25.60 -3.34
CA SER A 237 14.11 26.83 -2.85
C SER A 237 13.04 27.82 -2.42
N ASP A 238 13.41 28.85 -1.65
CA ASP A 238 12.47 29.89 -1.25
C ASP A 238 11.85 30.60 -2.46
N GLY A 239 10.55 30.84 -2.40
CA GLY A 239 9.77 31.47 -3.48
C GLY A 239 9.42 30.56 -4.66
N GLU A 240 9.91 29.31 -4.75
CA GLU A 240 9.51 28.37 -5.80
C GLU A 240 8.06 27.90 -5.60
N SER A 241 7.27 27.93 -6.67
CA SER A 241 5.90 27.42 -6.70
C SER A 241 5.89 25.90 -6.87
N ILE A 242 5.03 25.21 -6.09
CA ILE A 242 4.94 23.74 -6.04
C ILE A 242 3.53 23.29 -6.38
N ILE A 243 3.39 22.21 -7.16
CA ILE A 243 2.14 21.49 -7.32
C ILE A 243 2.32 19.99 -7.12
N ASP A 244 1.41 19.38 -6.33
CA ASP A 244 1.24 17.92 -6.21
C ASP A 244 -0.02 17.53 -6.99
N ILE A 245 0.15 16.83 -8.11
CA ILE A 245 -0.90 16.59 -9.11
C ILE A 245 -1.88 15.51 -8.70
N CYS A 246 -1.41 14.48 -7.97
CA CYS A 246 -2.23 13.35 -7.52
C CYS A 246 -2.14 13.23 -5.98
N ALA A 247 -2.42 14.32 -5.30
CA ALA A 247 -2.01 14.57 -3.91
C ALA A 247 -2.70 13.71 -2.85
N ALA A 248 -3.93 13.27 -3.09
CA ALA A 248 -4.71 12.57 -2.06
C ALA A 248 -4.17 11.13 -1.78
N PRO A 249 -4.06 10.74 -0.51
CA PRO A 249 -4.65 11.34 0.70
C PRO A 249 -3.81 12.38 1.45
N GLY A 250 -2.64 12.82 0.92
CA GLY A 250 -1.86 13.90 1.51
C GLY A 250 -0.61 13.50 2.28
N SER A 251 -0.19 12.24 2.22
CA SER A 251 0.99 11.75 2.94
C SER A 251 2.30 12.44 2.49
N LYS A 252 2.45 12.69 1.18
CA LYS A 252 3.59 13.39 0.59
C LYS A 252 3.39 14.91 0.64
N THR A 253 2.19 15.38 0.29
CA THR A 253 1.82 16.80 0.33
C THR A 253 2.04 17.43 1.72
N GLY A 254 1.76 16.69 2.81
CA GLY A 254 1.94 17.15 4.18
C GLY A 254 3.41 17.35 4.61
N THR A 255 4.38 17.02 3.76
CA THR A 255 5.81 17.26 3.99
C THR A 255 6.38 18.38 3.15
N LEU A 256 5.58 18.94 2.25
CA LEU A 256 6.05 20.02 1.38
C LEU A 256 6.37 21.27 2.19
N PRO A 257 7.41 22.03 1.81
CA PRO A 257 7.72 23.27 2.48
C PRO A 257 6.65 24.31 2.15
N VAL A 258 5.81 24.63 3.13
CA VAL A 258 4.72 25.60 3.02
C VAL A 258 5.11 26.89 3.73
N SER A 259 4.85 28.04 3.11
CA SER A 259 5.02 29.36 3.69
C SER A 259 4.05 30.34 3.02
N SER A 260 3.72 31.43 3.66
CA SER A 260 2.72 32.41 3.19
C SER A 260 3.09 33.11 1.88
N ASP A 261 4.35 33.09 1.51
CA ASP A 261 4.89 33.67 0.26
C ASP A 261 5.09 32.65 -0.86
N ARG A 262 4.74 31.37 -0.61
CA ARG A 262 4.90 30.28 -1.56
C ARG A 262 3.55 29.76 -2.05
N LEU A 263 3.38 29.71 -3.37
CA LEU A 263 2.24 29.02 -3.96
C LEU A 263 2.44 27.52 -3.88
N VAL A 264 1.65 26.82 -3.06
CA VAL A 264 1.56 25.36 -3.02
C VAL A 264 0.14 24.92 -3.41
N VAL A 265 0.04 24.11 -4.45
CA VAL A 265 -1.23 23.55 -4.95
C VAL A 265 -1.21 22.04 -4.77
N ALA A 266 -2.34 21.47 -4.37
CA ALA A 266 -2.55 20.04 -4.29
C ALA A 266 -3.86 19.66 -4.98
N GLY A 267 -3.81 18.71 -5.91
CA GLY A 267 -4.96 18.33 -6.71
C GLY A 267 -5.25 16.84 -6.72
N ASP A 268 -6.49 16.50 -6.98
CA ASP A 268 -6.94 15.12 -7.22
C ASP A 268 -8.22 15.12 -8.07
N VAL A 269 -8.47 14.05 -8.81
CA VAL A 269 -9.69 13.89 -9.62
C VAL A 269 -10.95 13.71 -8.76
N SER A 270 -10.80 13.17 -7.57
CA SER A 270 -11.90 12.77 -6.69
C SER A 270 -12.17 13.77 -5.59
N TRP A 271 -13.34 14.41 -5.61
CA TRP A 271 -13.77 15.32 -4.54
C TRP A 271 -13.76 14.69 -3.14
N PRO A 272 -14.28 13.45 -2.91
CA PRO A 272 -14.16 12.82 -1.60
C PRO A 272 -12.72 12.64 -1.14
N ARG A 273 -11.79 12.31 -2.05
CA ARG A 273 -10.36 12.20 -1.71
C ARG A 273 -9.74 13.56 -1.38
N LEU A 274 -10.16 14.66 -2.03
CA LEU A 274 -9.75 16.02 -1.65
C LEU A 274 -10.24 16.42 -0.26
N VAL A 275 -11.43 15.98 0.14
CA VAL A 275 -11.94 16.21 1.50
C VAL A 275 -11.07 15.47 2.51
N THR A 276 -10.69 14.21 2.23
CA THR A 276 -9.75 13.45 3.06
C THR A 276 -8.37 14.11 3.10
N LEU A 277 -7.86 14.58 1.96
CA LEU A 277 -6.60 15.32 1.88
C LEU A 277 -6.61 16.55 2.80
N ARG A 278 -7.66 17.35 2.72
CA ARG A 278 -7.82 18.55 3.58
C ARG A 278 -7.76 18.15 5.06
N SER A 279 -8.59 17.19 5.48
CA SER A 279 -8.64 16.72 6.86
C SER A 279 -7.26 16.22 7.34
N ASN A 280 -6.55 15.47 6.51
CA ASN A 280 -5.22 14.96 6.85
C ASN A 280 -4.17 16.09 6.95
N LEU A 281 -4.22 17.11 6.10
CA LEU A 281 -3.33 18.26 6.17
C LEU A 281 -3.60 19.10 7.43
N GLU A 282 -4.86 19.39 7.72
CA GLU A 282 -5.28 20.10 8.94
C GLU A 282 -4.86 19.34 10.19
N HIS A 283 -5.01 18.02 10.21
CA HIS A 283 -4.56 17.16 11.32
C HIS A 283 -3.05 17.25 11.53
N GLN A 284 -2.26 17.33 10.46
CA GLN A 284 -0.80 17.51 10.50
C GLN A 284 -0.34 18.95 10.77
N GLY A 285 -1.27 19.92 10.87
CA GLY A 285 -0.94 21.33 11.08
C GLY A 285 -0.48 22.08 9.82
N VAL A 286 -0.78 21.54 8.63
CA VAL A 286 -0.43 22.15 7.34
C VAL A 286 -1.66 22.86 6.79
N VAL A 287 -1.61 24.18 6.62
CA VAL A 287 -2.78 25.01 6.30
C VAL A 287 -2.69 25.81 4.99
N ASP A 288 -1.53 26.26 4.59
CA ASP A 288 -1.36 27.17 3.43
C ASP A 288 -1.20 26.40 2.10
N ILE A 289 -2.17 25.50 1.78
CA ILE A 289 -2.19 24.73 0.55
C ILE A 289 -3.52 24.97 -0.18
N THR A 290 -3.43 25.36 -1.46
CA THR A 290 -4.59 25.51 -2.34
C THR A 290 -5.01 24.16 -2.89
N LEU A 291 -6.26 23.74 -2.62
CA LEU A 291 -6.81 22.51 -3.14
C LEU A 291 -7.57 22.73 -4.45
N CYS A 292 -7.33 21.89 -5.44
CA CYS A 292 -7.95 21.98 -6.75
C CYS A 292 -8.43 20.64 -7.26
N GLN A 293 -9.70 20.55 -7.73
CA GLN A 293 -10.19 19.34 -8.37
C GLN A 293 -10.03 19.41 -9.88
N TYR A 294 -9.39 18.42 -10.48
CA TYR A 294 -9.24 18.26 -11.92
C TYR A 294 -8.93 16.82 -12.29
N ASP A 295 -9.10 16.48 -13.57
CA ASP A 295 -8.61 15.24 -14.15
C ASP A 295 -7.28 15.48 -14.89
N ALA A 296 -6.20 15.01 -14.28
CA ALA A 296 -4.86 15.17 -14.83
C ALA A 296 -4.61 14.34 -16.12
N GLU A 297 -5.48 13.40 -16.47
CA GLU A 297 -5.41 12.67 -17.75
C GLU A 297 -5.88 13.54 -18.94
N VAL A 298 -6.67 14.56 -18.68
CA VAL A 298 -7.23 15.43 -19.74
C VAL A 298 -6.38 16.69 -19.88
N GLU A 299 -6.65 17.70 -19.10
CA GLU A 299 -5.95 18.99 -19.11
C GLU A 299 -5.91 19.57 -17.69
N LEU A 300 -4.78 20.17 -17.33
CA LEU A 300 -4.63 20.83 -16.05
C LEU A 300 -5.12 22.28 -16.13
N PRO A 301 -5.85 22.79 -15.14
CA PRO A 301 -6.43 24.14 -15.17
C PRO A 301 -5.39 25.23 -14.83
N PHE A 302 -4.18 25.08 -15.34
CA PHE A 302 -3.07 26.01 -15.11
C PHE A 302 -2.41 26.36 -16.44
N ALA A 303 -1.92 27.60 -16.55
CA ALA A 303 -1.16 28.02 -17.71
C ALA A 303 0.15 27.23 -17.85
N ASP A 304 0.64 27.13 -19.07
CA ASP A 304 1.95 26.54 -19.33
C ASP A 304 3.05 27.27 -18.54
N SER A 305 4.03 26.52 -18.08
CA SER A 305 5.21 27.08 -17.37
C SER A 305 4.84 27.89 -16.12
N THR A 306 3.92 27.37 -15.29
CA THR A 306 3.44 28.02 -14.06
C THR A 306 4.26 27.63 -12.83
N PHE A 307 4.68 26.35 -12.71
CA PHE A 307 5.27 25.83 -11.50
C PHE A 307 6.76 25.53 -11.65
N ASP A 308 7.52 25.80 -10.59
CA ASP A 308 8.95 25.48 -10.50
C ASP A 308 9.16 24.01 -10.15
N VAL A 309 8.28 23.44 -9.33
CA VAL A 309 8.32 22.02 -8.91
C VAL A 309 6.95 21.38 -9.15
N VAL A 310 6.94 20.32 -9.92
CA VAL A 310 5.74 19.52 -10.22
C VAL A 310 5.95 18.11 -9.71
N ILE A 311 5.04 17.64 -8.85
CA ILE A 311 5.06 16.29 -8.27
C ILE A 311 3.97 15.48 -8.93
N VAL A 312 4.32 14.30 -9.40
CA VAL A 312 3.40 13.29 -9.96
C VAL A 312 3.61 11.99 -9.20
N ASP A 313 2.97 11.85 -8.03
CA ASP A 313 2.84 10.56 -7.38
C ASP A 313 1.73 9.78 -8.09
N ALA A 314 2.12 9.09 -9.15
CA ALA A 314 1.18 8.60 -10.16
C ALA A 314 0.34 7.43 -9.65
N PRO A 315 -0.98 7.40 -9.99
CA PRO A 315 -1.81 6.23 -9.70
C PRO A 315 -1.24 5.02 -10.43
N CYS A 316 -0.99 3.94 -9.68
CA CYS A 316 -0.27 2.76 -10.16
C CYS A 316 -0.89 1.46 -9.65
N SER A 317 -0.33 0.32 -10.07
CA SER A 317 -0.74 -1.02 -9.61
C SER A 317 -0.53 -1.24 -8.10
N GLY A 318 0.40 -0.51 -7.48
CA GLY A 318 0.72 -0.66 -6.06
C GLY A 318 1.51 -1.92 -5.70
N THR A 319 2.12 -2.60 -6.68
CA THR A 319 2.84 -3.88 -6.44
C THR A 319 4.01 -3.76 -5.46
N GLY A 320 4.52 -2.57 -5.23
CA GLY A 320 5.55 -2.30 -4.23
C GLY A 320 5.04 -2.25 -2.79
N THR A 321 3.72 -2.13 -2.58
CA THR A 321 3.10 -2.00 -1.24
C THR A 321 2.28 -3.23 -0.84
N ILE A 322 2.50 -4.37 -1.48
CA ILE A 322 1.75 -5.62 -1.22
C ILE A 322 1.86 -6.06 0.25
N ARG A 323 2.98 -5.81 0.93
CA ARG A 323 3.13 -6.18 2.34
C ARG A 323 2.19 -5.41 3.26
N HIS A 324 1.85 -4.15 2.93
CA HIS A 324 0.83 -3.36 3.62
C HIS A 324 -0.59 -3.68 3.12
N ASN A 325 -0.75 -3.93 1.82
CA ASN A 325 -2.03 -4.12 1.13
C ASN A 325 -2.06 -5.48 0.39
N PRO A 326 -2.15 -6.61 1.14
CA PRO A 326 -1.99 -7.94 0.53
C PRO A 326 -3.02 -8.27 -0.55
N GLU A 327 -4.19 -7.65 -0.52
CA GLU A 327 -5.26 -7.85 -1.51
C GLU A 327 -4.91 -7.33 -2.90
N ILE A 328 -3.94 -6.44 -3.05
CA ILE A 328 -3.48 -5.91 -4.35
C ILE A 328 -3.18 -7.07 -5.29
N ARG A 329 -2.44 -8.08 -4.82
CA ARG A 329 -2.04 -9.25 -5.62
C ARG A 329 -3.21 -10.05 -6.20
N TYR A 330 -4.40 -9.96 -5.58
CA TYR A 330 -5.61 -10.70 -6.02
C TYR A 330 -6.55 -9.85 -6.87
N LYS A 331 -6.41 -8.54 -6.82
CA LYS A 331 -7.25 -7.59 -7.58
C LYS A 331 -6.66 -7.24 -8.93
N LEU A 332 -5.35 -7.42 -9.11
CA LEU A 332 -4.65 -7.14 -10.36
C LEU A 332 -4.84 -8.24 -11.40
N ASN A 333 -4.80 -7.83 -12.66
CA ASN A 333 -4.62 -8.68 -13.82
C ASN A 333 -3.62 -8.02 -14.80
N GLU A 334 -3.11 -8.76 -15.78
CA GLU A 334 -2.07 -8.28 -16.70
C GLU A 334 -2.45 -7.01 -17.49
N ALA A 335 -3.74 -6.86 -17.84
CA ALA A 335 -4.20 -5.68 -18.58
C ALA A 335 -4.16 -4.40 -17.74
N ASP A 336 -4.15 -4.51 -16.40
CA ASP A 336 -4.11 -3.36 -15.52
C ASP A 336 -2.80 -2.59 -15.65
N PHE A 337 -1.66 -3.27 -15.85
CA PHE A 337 -0.36 -2.64 -16.02
C PHE A 337 -0.32 -1.73 -17.26
N LEU A 338 -0.86 -2.19 -18.39
CA LEU A 338 -0.95 -1.37 -19.60
C LEU A 338 -1.88 -0.17 -19.42
N ARG A 339 -2.99 -0.36 -18.70
CA ARG A 339 -3.93 0.73 -18.38
C ARG A 339 -3.26 1.78 -17.49
N HIS A 340 -2.55 1.35 -16.44
CA HIS A 340 -1.83 2.24 -15.54
C HIS A 340 -0.72 3.00 -16.28
N SER A 341 0.14 2.31 -17.04
CA SER A 341 1.24 2.98 -17.75
C SER A 341 0.75 4.00 -18.79
N SER A 342 -0.39 3.72 -19.43
CA SER A 342 -1.00 4.67 -20.37
C SER A 342 -1.56 5.91 -19.67
N LYS A 343 -2.20 5.73 -18.51
CA LYS A 343 -2.70 6.81 -17.65
C LYS A 343 -1.55 7.65 -17.12
N GLN A 344 -0.53 7.01 -16.59
CA GLN A 344 0.67 7.65 -16.04
C GLN A 344 1.37 8.53 -17.06
N LEU A 345 1.53 8.03 -18.30
CA LEU A 345 2.13 8.82 -19.38
C LEU A 345 1.31 10.08 -19.70
N LYS A 346 -0.02 9.99 -19.75
CA LYS A 346 -0.90 11.15 -19.98
C LYS A 346 -0.74 12.20 -18.89
N ILE A 347 -0.77 11.75 -17.61
CA ILE A 347 -0.58 12.65 -16.46
C ILE A 347 0.79 13.32 -16.52
N ALA A 348 1.86 12.57 -16.78
CA ALA A 348 3.21 13.10 -16.86
C ALA A 348 3.39 14.09 -18.02
N LEU A 349 2.75 13.83 -19.18
CA LEU A 349 2.73 14.75 -20.32
C LEU A 349 2.03 16.08 -19.97
N ASN A 350 0.87 16.03 -19.31
CA ASN A 350 0.17 17.24 -18.89
C ASN A 350 0.94 18.00 -17.80
N ALA A 351 1.51 17.26 -16.83
CA ALA A 351 2.41 17.81 -15.81
C ALA A 351 3.59 18.57 -16.41
N SER A 352 4.19 18.02 -17.46
CA SER A 352 5.36 18.64 -18.11
C SER A 352 5.05 19.97 -18.82
N LYS A 353 3.79 20.23 -19.21
CA LYS A 353 3.40 21.53 -19.83
C LYS A 353 3.46 22.67 -18.83
N ILE A 354 2.95 22.45 -17.62
CA ILE A 354 2.90 23.47 -16.57
C ILE A 354 4.23 23.68 -15.84
N LEU A 355 5.24 22.86 -16.13
CA LEU A 355 6.58 22.99 -15.58
C LEU A 355 7.32 24.14 -16.24
N LYS A 356 7.89 25.07 -15.45
CA LYS A 356 8.75 26.16 -15.96
C LYS A 356 10.04 25.62 -16.58
N LYS A 357 10.66 26.39 -17.43
CA LYS A 357 12.05 26.18 -17.85
C LYS A 357 12.97 26.25 -16.63
N GLY A 358 13.90 25.31 -16.50
CA GLY A 358 14.74 25.11 -15.32
C GLY A 358 14.02 24.44 -14.14
N GLY A 359 12.71 24.25 -14.23
CA GLY A 359 11.91 23.59 -13.20
C GLY A 359 12.14 22.07 -13.13
N ARG A 360 11.65 21.45 -12.06
CA ARG A 360 11.84 20.03 -11.75
C ARG A 360 10.50 19.30 -11.68
N LEU A 361 10.39 18.17 -12.40
CA LEU A 361 9.29 17.24 -12.32
C LEU A 361 9.76 16.01 -11.54
N ILE A 362 9.09 15.71 -10.44
CA ILE A 362 9.32 14.51 -9.63
C ILE A 362 8.20 13.52 -9.94
N TYR A 363 8.53 12.46 -10.65
CA TYR A 363 7.62 11.36 -10.93
C TYR A 363 7.89 10.22 -9.95
N SER A 364 6.84 9.69 -9.31
CA SER A 364 6.94 8.54 -8.42
C SER A 364 5.78 7.58 -8.58
N THR A 365 6.03 6.31 -8.25
CA THR A 365 5.00 5.27 -8.09
C THR A 365 5.35 4.38 -6.90
N CYS A 366 4.34 3.77 -6.29
CA CYS A 366 4.50 2.65 -5.37
C CYS A 366 4.41 1.29 -6.11
N SER A 367 4.92 1.23 -7.32
CA SER A 367 4.98 0.04 -8.17
C SER A 367 6.43 -0.39 -8.40
N ILE A 368 6.66 -1.69 -8.43
CA ILE A 368 7.96 -2.26 -8.83
C ILE A 368 8.05 -2.56 -10.33
N GLU A 369 6.95 -2.40 -11.06
CA GLU A 369 6.84 -2.77 -12.47
C GLU A 369 7.57 -1.78 -13.38
N ARG A 370 8.49 -2.25 -14.21
CA ARG A 370 9.22 -1.42 -15.17
C ARG A 370 8.28 -0.68 -16.13
N GLY A 371 7.20 -1.36 -16.56
CA GLY A 371 6.20 -0.78 -17.47
C GLY A 371 5.47 0.46 -16.93
N GLU A 372 5.42 0.64 -15.60
CA GLU A 372 4.84 1.80 -14.93
C GLU A 372 5.88 2.85 -14.50
N ASN A 373 7.15 2.53 -14.63
CA ASN A 373 8.29 3.27 -14.14
C ASN A 373 9.18 3.74 -15.30
N GLU A 374 10.28 3.04 -15.55
CA GLU A 374 11.28 3.40 -16.55
C GLU A 374 10.66 3.57 -17.95
N ASP A 375 9.79 2.65 -18.36
CA ASP A 375 9.18 2.70 -19.70
C ASP A 375 8.24 3.90 -19.88
N VAL A 376 7.59 4.38 -18.80
CA VAL A 376 6.80 5.63 -18.82
C VAL A 376 7.73 6.83 -19.00
N ILE A 377 8.84 6.88 -18.25
CA ILE A 377 9.81 7.98 -18.36
C ILE A 377 10.48 7.99 -19.73
N ASP A 378 10.88 6.84 -20.25
CA ASP A 378 11.47 6.73 -21.59
C ASP A 378 10.54 7.24 -22.70
N ARG A 379 9.24 6.94 -22.57
CA ARG A 379 8.21 7.43 -23.50
C ARG A 379 7.98 8.93 -23.33
N LEU A 380 7.96 9.43 -22.10
CA LEU A 380 7.84 10.86 -21.82
C LEU A 380 9.00 11.64 -22.43
N LEU A 381 10.25 11.21 -22.25
CA LEU A 381 11.44 11.86 -22.78
C LEU A 381 11.45 11.89 -24.32
N ARG A 382 10.96 10.82 -24.97
CA ARG A 382 10.81 10.84 -26.45
C ARG A 382 9.79 11.87 -26.94
N LEU A 383 8.72 12.13 -26.17
CA LEU A 383 7.66 13.07 -26.53
C LEU A 383 7.94 14.50 -26.06
N ARG A 384 8.84 14.68 -25.10
CA ARG A 384 9.23 15.94 -24.48
C ARG A 384 10.77 16.03 -24.42
N PRO A 385 11.44 16.22 -25.56
CA PRO A 385 12.91 16.20 -25.63
C PRO A 385 13.59 17.34 -24.86
N GLU A 386 12.85 18.35 -24.42
CA GLU A 386 13.32 19.40 -23.53
C GLU A 386 13.45 18.95 -22.07
N LEU A 387 13.00 17.71 -21.71
CA LEU A 387 13.22 17.14 -20.40
C LEU A 387 14.48 16.29 -20.38
N GLY A 388 15.25 16.39 -19.31
CA GLY A 388 16.43 15.56 -19.07
C GLY A 388 16.34 14.89 -17.70
N VAL A 389 16.80 13.63 -17.59
CA VAL A 389 16.92 12.95 -16.29
C VAL A 389 17.98 13.66 -15.46
N THR A 390 17.64 13.98 -14.23
CA THR A 390 18.58 14.47 -13.22
C THR A 390 18.50 13.56 -11.99
N ARG A 391 19.62 13.40 -11.32
CA ARG A 391 19.71 12.52 -10.17
C ARG A 391 18.81 13.04 -9.02
N PRO A 392 17.88 12.24 -8.46
CA PRO A 392 17.12 12.64 -7.29
C PRO A 392 18.02 12.78 -6.07
N THR A 393 17.70 13.72 -5.19
CA THR A 393 18.48 13.96 -3.95
C THR A 393 18.04 12.97 -2.86
N VAL A 394 18.54 11.75 -2.96
CA VAL A 394 18.32 10.64 -2.02
C VAL A 394 19.64 9.92 -1.73
N ASP A 395 19.65 9.00 -0.75
CA ASP A 395 20.82 8.16 -0.47
C ASP A 395 21.24 7.39 -1.74
N ASP A 396 22.53 7.44 -2.05
CA ASP A 396 23.15 6.86 -3.25
C ASP A 396 22.87 5.36 -3.42
N ARG A 397 22.66 4.65 -2.35
CA ARG A 397 22.32 3.22 -2.36
C ARG A 397 21.05 2.88 -3.12
N PHE A 398 20.12 3.85 -3.23
CA PHE A 398 18.85 3.68 -3.95
C PHE A 398 18.95 4.10 -5.42
N VAL A 399 20.01 4.83 -5.80
CA VAL A 399 20.14 5.38 -7.15
C VAL A 399 20.62 4.30 -8.10
N THR A 400 19.87 4.12 -9.19
CA THR A 400 20.19 3.16 -10.26
C THR A 400 21.21 3.74 -11.23
N SER A 401 21.84 2.90 -12.06
CA SER A 401 22.75 3.33 -13.13
C SER A 401 22.09 4.23 -14.17
N GLU A 402 20.75 4.16 -14.29
CA GLU A 402 19.96 5.01 -15.20
C GLU A 402 19.63 6.39 -14.59
N GLY A 403 20.04 6.64 -13.34
CA GLY A 403 19.83 7.92 -12.65
C GLY A 403 18.48 8.05 -11.93
N PHE A 404 17.72 6.98 -11.80
CA PHE A 404 16.49 6.91 -11.02
C PHE A 404 16.77 6.43 -9.59
N ALA A 405 15.80 6.54 -8.68
CA ALA A 405 15.89 5.85 -7.40
C ALA A 405 14.83 4.75 -7.30
N ARG A 406 15.21 3.62 -6.67
CA ARG A 406 14.32 2.47 -6.45
C ARG A 406 14.54 1.84 -5.09
N THR A 407 13.44 1.53 -4.41
CA THR A 407 13.41 0.70 -3.21
C THR A 407 12.67 -0.61 -3.49
N PHE A 408 12.97 -1.66 -2.69
CA PHE A 408 12.35 -2.98 -2.81
C PHE A 408 12.21 -3.62 -1.43
N PRO A 409 11.09 -4.31 -1.13
CA PRO A 409 10.90 -4.99 0.14
C PRO A 409 11.97 -6.04 0.47
N ASP A 410 12.44 -6.78 -0.51
CA ASP A 410 13.43 -7.85 -0.36
C ASP A 410 14.87 -7.35 -0.17
N ARG A 411 15.20 -6.15 -0.63
CA ARG A 411 16.54 -5.58 -0.60
C ARG A 411 16.73 -4.55 0.51
N ASP A 412 15.72 -3.72 0.72
CA ASP A 412 15.84 -2.49 1.52
C ASP A 412 15.02 -2.53 2.80
N ASP A 413 14.17 -3.54 2.97
CA ASP A 413 13.15 -3.62 4.03
C ASP A 413 12.20 -2.42 4.07
N MET A 414 12.01 -1.78 2.92
CA MET A 414 11.07 -0.68 2.64
C MET A 414 10.03 -1.13 1.64
N ASP A 415 8.94 -0.39 1.49
CA ASP A 415 8.04 -0.58 0.36
C ASP A 415 8.77 -0.35 -0.98
N GLY A 416 8.24 -0.95 -2.04
CA GLY A 416 8.78 -0.78 -3.39
C GLY A 416 8.32 0.53 -4.01
N PHE A 417 9.24 1.47 -4.19
CA PHE A 417 8.98 2.75 -4.84
C PHE A 417 9.96 3.01 -5.97
N PHE A 418 9.49 3.78 -6.94
CA PHE A 418 10.28 4.35 -8.01
C PHE A 418 10.23 5.88 -7.95
N ILE A 419 11.37 6.54 -8.19
CA ILE A 419 11.48 8.00 -8.23
C ILE A 419 12.32 8.40 -9.43
N ALA A 420 11.77 9.21 -10.32
CA ALA A 420 12.49 9.89 -11.39
C ALA A 420 12.41 11.40 -11.19
N GLN A 421 13.53 12.06 -11.22
CA GLN A 421 13.60 13.52 -11.29
C GLN A 421 13.96 13.94 -12.71
N LEU A 422 13.14 14.80 -13.28
CA LEU A 422 13.38 15.37 -14.62
C LEU A 422 13.48 16.88 -14.50
N THR A 423 14.42 17.48 -15.25
CA THR A 423 14.56 18.93 -15.33
C THR A 423 14.25 19.39 -16.74
N ARG A 424 13.45 20.46 -16.87
CA ARG A 424 13.19 21.09 -18.16
C ARG A 424 14.33 22.00 -18.50
N THR A 425 14.97 21.81 -19.68
CA THR A 425 16.04 22.68 -20.15
C THR A 425 15.60 24.13 -20.21
N PRO A 426 16.52 25.11 -19.93
CA PRO A 426 16.23 26.53 -19.96
C PRO A 426 15.68 27.05 -21.29
#